data_f5c97f7471d30e6314dd32b002bcc582
#
_entry.id   f5c97f7471d30e6314dd32b002bcc582
#
_cell.length_a   1.000
_cell.length_b   1.000
_cell.length_c   1.000
_cell.angle_alpha   90.00
_cell.angle_beta   90.00
_cell.angle_gamma   90.00
#
_symmetry.space_group_name_H-M   'P 1'
#
loop_
_entity.id
_entity.type
_entity.pdbx_description
1 polymer ?
#
loop_
_entity_poly.entity_id
_entity_poly.type
_entity_poly.pdbx_seq_one_letter_code
_entity_poly.pdbx_strand_id
1 'polypeptide(L)'
;DYFQDDCVDTLQARITKLDQLAAGTAVVYPIVFADRLELLVSLPNGLTRQSIPVSAATLTREVRAFRKTVEKRTTREYLPHAQQLYAWLIRPLEPDLASFRIDTLVFVPDGPLRTVPMAALHDGRQFLIEKFALATTPGLSLTDPRPIDREKVRLLSGGLTKAVQGFPSLPFVEEEINAIRTLYQGDQLLNTEFSTPRLEQTLQNQPYGILHIATHGWFAADTTQSYLLTYNGKLTI
;
A
#
# COMPACT_ATOMS: atom_id res chain seq x y z
N ASP A 1 3.38 -17.93 27.35
CA ASP A 1 4.67 -18.25 26.73
C ASP A 1 4.59 -19.13 25.45
N TYR A 2 3.39 -19.36 24.93
CA TYR A 2 3.18 -20.24 23.75
C TYR A 2 3.09 -19.49 22.40
N PHE A 3 3.20 -18.16 22.40
CA PHE A 3 2.95 -17.32 21.21
C PHE A 3 4.17 -16.55 20.69
N GLN A 4 5.36 -16.69 21.28
CA GLN A 4 6.51 -15.84 20.94
C GLN A 4 7.50 -16.45 19.94
N ASP A 5 7.70 -17.74 19.91
CA ASP A 5 8.82 -18.31 19.13
C ASP A 5 8.46 -18.66 17.67
N ASP A 6 7.29 -19.23 17.41
CA ASP A 6 6.91 -19.66 16.05
C ASP A 6 6.61 -18.51 15.08
N CYS A 7 6.15 -17.37 15.59
CA CYS A 7 5.89 -16.19 14.75
C CYS A 7 7.17 -15.47 14.32
N VAL A 8 8.18 -15.42 15.19
CA VAL A 8 9.45 -14.73 14.89
C VAL A 8 10.24 -15.52 13.87
N ASP A 9 10.34 -16.84 14.03
CA ASP A 9 11.07 -17.70 13.08
C ASP A 9 10.39 -17.74 11.70
N THR A 10 9.08 -17.76 11.66
CA THR A 10 8.31 -17.74 10.40
C THR A 10 8.41 -16.38 9.71
N LEU A 11 8.42 -15.28 10.46
CA LEU A 11 8.63 -13.92 9.93
C LEU A 11 10.05 -13.78 9.39
N GLN A 12 11.07 -14.23 10.15
CA GLN A 12 12.46 -14.15 9.78
C GLN A 12 12.77 -14.98 8.54
N ALA A 13 12.20 -16.18 8.42
CA ALA A 13 12.34 -17.02 7.23
C ALA A 13 11.64 -16.45 5.98
N ARG A 14 10.55 -15.68 6.14
CA ARG A 14 9.84 -15.01 5.03
C ARG A 14 10.51 -13.70 4.64
N ILE A 15 11.00 -12.93 5.61
CA ILE A 15 11.78 -11.69 5.38
C ILE A 15 13.01 -12.03 4.53
N THR A 16 13.78 -13.04 4.91
CA THR A 16 14.99 -13.48 4.19
C THR A 16 14.69 -13.88 2.73
N LYS A 17 13.49 -14.41 2.45
CA LYS A 17 13.12 -14.82 1.10
C LYS A 17 12.78 -13.65 0.18
N LEU A 18 12.24 -12.56 0.67
CA LEU A 18 11.91 -11.36 -0.15
C LEU A 18 13.17 -10.63 -0.61
N ASP A 19 14.16 -10.51 0.26
CA ASP A 19 15.45 -9.85 -0.03
C ASP A 19 16.25 -10.63 -1.06
N GLN A 20 16.12 -11.95 -1.05
CA GLN A 20 16.80 -12.84 -2.00
C GLN A 20 16.15 -12.85 -3.40
N LEU A 21 14.91 -12.40 -3.51
CA LEU A 21 14.13 -12.48 -4.77
C LEU A 21 14.28 -11.26 -5.68
N ALA A 22 14.69 -10.12 -5.18
CA ALA A 22 14.86 -8.90 -5.96
C ALA A 22 16.15 -8.18 -5.55
N ALA A 23 17.21 -8.37 -6.32
CA ALA A 23 18.43 -7.59 -6.17
C ALA A 23 18.09 -6.08 -6.17
N GLY A 24 18.70 -5.29 -5.28
CA GLY A 24 18.43 -3.86 -5.19
C GLY A 24 17.18 -3.48 -4.38
N THR A 25 16.51 -4.43 -3.73
CA THR A 25 15.33 -4.17 -2.91
C THR A 25 15.68 -4.17 -1.42
N ALA A 26 15.13 -3.19 -0.69
CA ALA A 26 15.11 -3.19 0.78
C ALA A 26 13.67 -3.19 1.30
N VAL A 27 13.42 -3.93 2.39
CA VAL A 27 12.12 -3.94 3.05
C VAL A 27 12.22 -3.18 4.36
N VAL A 28 11.37 -2.19 4.55
CA VAL A 28 11.37 -1.30 5.70
C VAL A 28 10.14 -1.55 6.56
N TYR A 29 10.37 -1.90 7.82
CA TYR A 29 9.35 -2.12 8.85
C TYR A 29 9.45 -1.02 9.90
N PRO A 30 8.72 0.07 9.76
CA PRO A 30 8.64 1.08 10.80
C PRO A 30 7.68 0.63 11.89
N ILE A 31 8.20 0.36 13.09
CA ILE A 31 7.46 -0.13 14.25
C ILE A 31 7.30 1.01 15.25
N VAL A 32 6.06 1.35 15.57
CA VAL A 32 5.73 2.50 16.42
C VAL A 32 5.58 2.07 17.88
N PHE A 33 6.53 2.49 18.73
CA PHE A 33 6.43 2.33 20.18
C PHE A 33 5.95 3.62 20.85
N ALA A 34 5.55 3.54 22.11
CA ALA A 34 5.03 4.69 22.83
C ALA A 34 6.04 5.85 22.89
N ASP A 35 7.32 5.55 23.05
CA ASP A 35 8.44 6.48 23.30
C ASP A 35 9.37 6.68 22.08
N ARG A 36 9.33 5.79 21.09
CA ARG A 36 10.25 5.80 19.95
C ARG A 36 9.67 5.14 18.71
N LEU A 37 10.31 5.37 17.58
CA LEU A 37 10.11 4.66 16.33
C LEU A 37 11.32 3.76 16.07
N GLU A 38 11.08 2.49 15.81
CA GLU A 38 12.11 1.56 15.36
C GLU A 38 11.94 1.30 13.86
N LEU A 39 13.03 1.43 13.13
CA LEU A 39 13.10 1.03 11.73
C LEU A 39 13.86 -0.28 11.65
N LEU A 40 13.16 -1.36 11.38
CA LEU A 40 13.77 -2.64 11.04
C LEU A 40 13.87 -2.72 9.53
N VAL A 41 15.07 -2.93 9.01
CA VAL A 41 15.31 -2.91 7.55
C VAL A 41 15.98 -4.20 7.14
N SER A 42 15.38 -4.88 6.21
CA SER A 42 15.96 -6.04 5.56
C SER A 42 16.75 -5.57 4.34
N LEU A 43 18.03 -5.90 4.34
CA LEU A 43 19.03 -5.58 3.32
C LEU A 43 19.70 -6.88 2.82
N PRO A 44 20.41 -6.86 1.68
CA PRO A 44 21.08 -8.07 1.15
C PRO A 44 22.06 -8.76 2.11
N ASN A 45 22.59 -8.05 3.09
CA ASN A 45 23.50 -8.58 4.11
C ASN A 45 22.80 -8.98 5.43
N GLY A 46 21.48 -8.84 5.51
CA GLY A 46 20.69 -9.18 6.69
C GLY A 46 19.83 -8.03 7.21
N LEU A 47 19.35 -8.19 8.44
CA LEU A 47 18.50 -7.21 9.12
C LEU A 47 19.35 -6.15 9.83
N THR A 48 19.02 -4.89 9.62
CA THR A 48 19.55 -3.75 10.39
C THR A 48 18.44 -3.07 11.16
N ARG A 49 18.80 -2.36 12.23
CA ARG A 49 17.86 -1.65 13.09
C ARG A 49 18.34 -0.23 13.35
N GLN A 50 17.44 0.74 13.22
CA GLN A 50 17.65 2.13 13.59
C GLN A 50 16.57 2.58 14.57
N SER A 51 16.96 3.21 15.67
CA SER A 51 16.05 3.72 16.70
C SER A 51 15.97 5.23 16.61
N ILE A 52 14.77 5.76 16.46
CA ILE A 52 14.48 7.18 16.29
C ILE A 52 13.73 7.67 17.53
N PRO A 53 14.24 8.66 18.28
CA PRO A 53 13.63 9.12 19.53
C PRO A 53 12.43 10.03 19.24
N VAL A 54 11.36 9.48 18.67
CA VAL A 54 10.09 10.14 18.40
C VAL A 54 8.95 9.34 19.00
N SER A 55 8.18 9.94 19.90
CA SER A 55 7.04 9.26 20.54
C SER A 55 5.89 9.01 19.54
N ALA A 56 5.09 7.96 19.79
CA ALA A 56 3.89 7.66 19.02
C ALA A 56 2.95 8.88 18.89
N ALA A 57 2.80 9.66 19.96
CA ALA A 57 1.96 10.86 19.95
C ALA A 57 2.48 11.93 19.00
N THR A 58 3.79 12.18 19.01
CA THR A 58 4.43 13.15 18.11
C THR A 58 4.36 12.69 16.65
N LEU A 59 4.68 11.43 16.39
CA LEU A 59 4.58 10.82 15.06
C LEU A 59 3.14 10.91 14.52
N THR A 60 2.15 10.53 15.32
CA THR A 60 0.73 10.57 14.91
C THR A 60 0.29 11.99 14.58
N ARG A 61 0.71 12.98 15.36
CA ARG A 61 0.39 14.38 15.09
C ARG A 61 0.98 14.84 13.76
N GLU A 62 2.23 14.48 13.49
CA GLU A 62 2.93 14.83 12.25
C GLU A 62 2.28 14.15 11.02
N VAL A 63 1.95 12.87 11.14
CA VAL A 63 1.24 12.14 10.08
C VAL A 63 -0.11 12.79 9.75
N ARG A 64 -0.87 13.17 10.78
CA ARG A 64 -2.17 13.86 10.57
C ARG A 64 -2.00 15.22 9.91
N ALA A 65 -0.98 16.00 10.30
CA ALA A 65 -0.67 17.29 9.70
C ALA A 65 -0.27 17.12 8.22
N PHE A 66 0.59 16.16 7.94
CA PHE A 66 0.99 15.81 6.58
C PHE A 66 -0.21 15.42 5.72
N ARG A 67 -1.04 14.48 6.19
CA ARG A 67 -2.23 14.04 5.48
C ARG A 67 -3.17 15.21 5.13
N LYS A 68 -3.47 16.06 6.12
CA LYS A 68 -4.34 17.22 5.95
C LYS A 68 -3.80 18.23 4.92
N THR A 69 -2.48 18.39 4.84
CA THR A 69 -1.87 19.38 3.96
C THR A 69 -1.59 18.84 2.56
N VAL A 70 -1.25 17.56 2.40
CA VAL A 70 -0.99 16.95 1.08
C VAL A 70 -2.25 16.85 0.21
N GLU A 71 -3.43 16.84 0.82
CA GLU A 71 -4.71 16.88 0.11
C GLU A 71 -5.01 18.25 -0.54
N LYS A 72 -4.33 19.31 -0.09
CA LYS A 72 -4.50 20.67 -0.63
C LYS A 72 -3.65 20.86 -1.88
N ARG A 73 -4.24 20.74 -3.06
CA ARG A 73 -3.54 20.80 -4.36
C ARG A 73 -2.91 22.16 -4.69
N THR A 74 -3.34 23.25 -4.02
CA THR A 74 -2.96 24.63 -4.34
C THR A 74 -1.86 25.18 -3.47
N THR A 75 -1.38 24.47 -2.47
CA THR A 75 -0.37 24.95 -1.51
C THR A 75 0.80 23.96 -1.39
N ARG A 76 1.91 24.44 -0.84
CA ARG A 76 3.07 23.60 -0.49
C ARG A 76 3.23 23.41 1.03
N GLU A 77 2.16 23.62 1.80
CA GLU A 77 2.15 23.48 3.25
C GLU A 77 2.55 22.07 3.71
N TYR A 78 2.42 21.07 2.84
CA TYR A 78 2.84 19.69 3.11
C TYR A 78 4.36 19.49 3.17
N LEU A 79 5.17 20.36 2.54
CA LEU A 79 6.62 20.15 2.42
C LEU A 79 7.36 20.02 3.76
N PRO A 80 7.15 20.90 4.76
CA PRO A 80 7.80 20.75 6.07
C PRO A 80 7.48 19.41 6.73
N HIS A 81 6.22 18.96 6.64
CA HIS A 81 5.76 17.68 7.17
C HIS A 81 6.34 16.49 6.41
N ALA A 82 6.38 16.57 5.08
CA ALA A 82 7.03 15.57 4.24
C ALA A 82 8.51 15.41 4.56
N GLN A 83 9.21 16.53 4.79
CA GLN A 83 10.62 16.55 5.16
C GLN A 83 10.86 15.99 6.56
N GLN A 84 9.98 16.30 7.51
CA GLN A 84 10.08 15.78 8.86
C GLN A 84 9.88 14.25 8.89
N LEU A 85 8.87 13.75 8.18
CA LEU A 85 8.65 12.31 8.06
C LEU A 85 9.81 11.63 7.31
N TYR A 86 10.35 12.25 6.27
CA TYR A 86 11.55 11.76 5.59
C TYR A 86 12.75 11.67 6.55
N ALA A 87 12.95 12.68 7.38
CA ALA A 87 14.05 12.72 8.35
C ALA A 87 13.95 11.58 9.38
N TRP A 88 12.74 11.14 9.73
CA TRP A 88 12.55 10.03 10.66
C TRP A 88 12.57 8.66 9.98
N LEU A 89 12.01 8.53 8.76
CA LEU A 89 11.75 7.24 8.13
C LEU A 89 12.85 6.81 7.15
N ILE A 90 13.51 7.77 6.47
CA ILE A 90 14.39 7.47 5.36
C ILE A 90 15.83 7.91 5.62
N ARG A 91 16.02 9.14 6.12
CA ARG A 91 17.38 9.70 6.31
C ARG A 91 18.33 8.81 7.13
N PRO A 92 17.88 8.12 8.20
CA PRO A 92 18.74 7.20 8.94
C PRO A 92 19.20 5.98 8.13
N LEU A 93 18.50 5.67 7.05
CA LEU A 93 18.75 4.50 6.20
C LEU A 93 19.63 4.83 4.99
N GLU A 94 19.76 6.11 4.61
CA GLU A 94 20.45 6.53 3.38
C GLU A 94 21.87 5.94 3.21
N PRO A 95 22.72 5.85 4.27
CA PRO A 95 24.04 5.25 4.12
C PRO A 95 23.98 3.78 3.71
N ASP A 96 23.07 3.00 4.31
CA ASP A 96 22.91 1.60 4.00
C ASP A 96 22.31 1.40 2.61
N LEU A 97 21.26 2.18 2.28
CA LEU A 97 20.63 2.14 0.96
C LEU A 97 21.64 2.43 -0.16
N ALA A 98 22.53 3.39 0.04
CA ALA A 98 23.58 3.75 -0.91
C ALA A 98 24.64 2.63 -1.03
N SER A 99 25.10 2.09 0.11
CA SER A 99 26.11 1.01 0.16
C SER A 99 25.68 -0.22 -0.62
N PHE A 100 24.41 -0.60 -0.50
CA PHE A 100 23.84 -1.78 -1.16
C PHE A 100 23.23 -1.47 -2.53
N ARG A 101 23.34 -0.22 -3.01
CA ARG A 101 22.75 0.22 -4.30
C ARG A 101 21.27 -0.13 -4.40
N ILE A 102 20.52 0.15 -3.33
CA ILE A 102 19.08 -0.09 -3.29
C ILE A 102 18.39 0.91 -4.23
N ASP A 103 17.54 0.42 -5.10
CA ASP A 103 16.71 1.18 -6.02
C ASP A 103 15.21 1.01 -5.75
N THR A 104 14.85 0.02 -4.94
CA THR A 104 13.46 -0.32 -4.61
C THR A 104 13.26 -0.40 -3.09
N LEU A 105 12.24 0.30 -2.58
CA LEU A 105 11.83 0.25 -1.18
C LEU A 105 10.43 -0.35 -1.04
N VAL A 106 10.32 -1.38 -0.24
CA VAL A 106 9.04 -1.98 0.15
C VAL A 106 8.74 -1.60 1.58
N PHE A 107 7.64 -0.89 1.81
CA PHE A 107 7.22 -0.51 3.16
C PHE A 107 6.17 -1.45 3.71
N VAL A 108 6.34 -1.87 4.97
CA VAL A 108 5.35 -2.60 5.77
C VAL A 108 4.98 -1.72 6.97
N PRO A 109 4.18 -0.66 6.74
CA PRO A 109 3.94 0.36 7.75
C PRO A 109 3.03 -0.12 8.88
N ASP A 110 3.30 0.38 10.08
CA ASP A 110 2.50 0.14 11.28
C ASP A 110 1.73 1.38 11.73
N GLY A 111 0.60 1.15 12.42
CA GLY A 111 -0.20 2.18 13.06
C GLY A 111 -0.54 3.36 12.13
N PRO A 112 -0.30 4.62 12.56
CA PRO A 112 -0.63 5.80 11.77
C PRO A 112 0.15 5.89 10.44
N LEU A 113 1.30 5.24 10.34
CA LEU A 113 2.13 5.26 9.14
C LEU A 113 1.48 4.55 7.94
N ARG A 114 0.50 3.68 8.17
CA ARG A 114 -0.30 3.02 7.11
C ARG A 114 -1.03 4.02 6.22
N THR A 115 -1.23 5.24 6.71
CA THR A 115 -1.94 6.28 5.97
C THR A 115 -1.01 7.27 5.27
N VAL A 116 0.31 7.11 5.41
CA VAL A 116 1.31 8.00 4.81
C VAL A 116 1.52 7.62 3.33
N PRO A 117 1.32 8.54 2.39
CA PRO A 117 1.75 8.33 1.01
C PRO A 117 3.28 8.41 0.93
N MET A 118 3.97 7.27 1.09
CA MET A 118 5.44 7.20 1.14
C MET A 118 6.10 7.87 -0.05
N ALA A 119 5.46 7.81 -1.21
CA ALA A 119 5.93 8.48 -2.44
C ALA A 119 6.10 10.00 -2.31
N ALA A 120 5.32 10.64 -1.45
CA ALA A 120 5.31 12.09 -1.23
C ALA A 120 6.24 12.55 -0.10
N LEU A 121 7.01 11.67 0.52
CA LEU A 121 8.11 12.06 1.42
C LEU A 121 9.16 12.84 0.63
N HIS A 122 9.81 13.82 1.26
CA HIS A 122 10.68 14.78 0.55
C HIS A 122 12.00 15.01 1.30
N ASP A 123 13.15 14.91 0.63
CA ASP A 123 14.47 15.04 1.27
C ASP A 123 14.96 16.51 1.45
N GLY A 124 14.19 17.46 0.91
CA GLY A 124 14.53 18.89 0.81
C GLY A 124 14.81 19.32 -0.62
N ARG A 125 15.04 18.37 -1.55
CA ARG A 125 15.34 18.64 -2.97
C ARG A 125 14.34 17.93 -3.89
N GLN A 126 14.00 16.69 -3.60
CA GLN A 126 13.15 15.85 -4.44
C GLN A 126 12.29 14.88 -3.60
N PHE A 127 11.23 14.36 -4.21
CA PHE A 127 10.36 13.37 -3.59
C PHE A 127 11.02 11.98 -3.56
N LEU A 128 10.59 11.14 -2.61
CA LEU A 128 11.11 9.78 -2.48
C LEU A 128 10.88 8.95 -3.75
N ILE A 129 9.74 9.12 -4.42
CA ILE A 129 9.41 8.43 -5.67
C ILE A 129 10.35 8.79 -6.83
N GLU A 130 11.04 9.91 -6.77
CA GLU A 130 12.02 10.32 -7.77
C GLU A 130 13.38 9.62 -7.57
N LYS A 131 13.60 9.02 -6.39
CA LYS A 131 14.84 8.33 -6.01
C LYS A 131 14.73 6.81 -6.09
N PHE A 132 13.56 6.27 -5.74
CA PHE A 132 13.34 4.83 -5.56
C PHE A 132 12.03 4.40 -6.19
N ALA A 133 11.98 3.17 -6.71
CA ALA A 133 10.73 2.46 -6.90
C ALA A 133 10.13 2.14 -5.53
N LEU A 134 8.81 2.33 -5.36
CA LEU A 134 8.16 2.22 -4.06
C LEU A 134 7.00 1.23 -4.10
N ALA A 135 6.94 0.39 -3.09
CA ALA A 135 5.79 -0.47 -2.82
C ALA A 135 5.39 -0.36 -1.35
N THR A 136 4.10 -0.51 -1.07
CA THR A 136 3.58 -0.59 0.29
C THR A 136 2.71 -1.82 0.41
N THR A 137 2.93 -2.62 1.44
CA THR A 137 2.11 -3.80 1.73
C THR A 137 1.64 -3.77 3.18
N PRO A 138 0.41 -4.20 3.48
CA PRO A 138 -0.09 -4.29 4.85
C PRO A 138 0.58 -5.40 5.66
N GLY A 139 1.22 -6.35 5.00
CA GLY A 139 1.97 -7.45 5.62
C GLY A 139 2.57 -8.37 4.58
N LEU A 140 3.77 -8.88 4.86
CA LEU A 140 4.46 -9.80 3.94
C LEU A 140 3.73 -11.14 3.77
N SER A 141 3.00 -11.58 4.79
CA SER A 141 2.18 -12.79 4.71
C SER A 141 1.04 -12.68 3.69
N LEU A 142 0.67 -11.45 3.33
CA LEU A 142 -0.38 -11.14 2.35
C LEU A 142 0.20 -10.86 0.95
N THR A 143 1.53 -10.89 0.81
CA THR A 143 2.19 -10.58 -0.46
C THR A 143 2.83 -11.86 -1.00
N ASP A 144 2.42 -12.27 -2.19
CA ASP A 144 3.13 -13.31 -2.93
C ASP A 144 4.22 -12.62 -3.79
N PRO A 145 5.50 -12.81 -3.49
CA PRO A 145 6.58 -12.14 -4.20
C PRO A 145 6.87 -12.75 -5.59
N ARG A 146 6.17 -13.83 -5.94
CA ARG A 146 6.37 -14.46 -7.24
C ARG A 146 5.93 -13.51 -8.36
N PRO A 147 6.72 -13.38 -9.44
CA PRO A 147 6.31 -12.59 -10.60
C PRO A 147 4.96 -13.08 -11.14
N ILE A 148 4.07 -12.14 -11.41
CA ILE A 148 2.80 -12.45 -12.06
C ILE A 148 3.11 -12.80 -13.52
N ASP A 149 2.80 -14.02 -13.92
CA ASP A 149 2.86 -14.44 -15.32
C ASP A 149 1.68 -13.80 -16.07
N ARG A 150 1.95 -12.73 -16.80
CA ARG A 150 0.92 -11.92 -17.47
C ARG A 150 0.14 -12.72 -18.52
N GLU A 151 0.73 -13.76 -19.09
CA GLU A 151 0.05 -14.58 -20.11
C GLU A 151 -0.96 -15.55 -19.49
N LYS A 152 -0.75 -15.92 -18.22
CA LYS A 152 -1.59 -16.89 -17.50
C LYS A 152 -2.56 -16.26 -16.51
N VAL A 153 -2.32 -15.00 -16.13
CA VAL A 153 -3.18 -14.33 -15.15
C VAL A 153 -4.47 -13.89 -15.79
N ARG A 154 -5.59 -14.24 -15.15
CA ARG A 154 -6.92 -13.72 -15.52
C ARG A 154 -7.27 -12.52 -14.65
N LEU A 155 -7.86 -11.52 -15.28
CA LEU A 155 -8.34 -10.31 -14.64
C LEU A 155 -9.87 -10.34 -14.50
N LEU A 156 -10.40 -10.01 -13.33
CA LEU A 156 -11.79 -9.59 -13.18
C LEU A 156 -11.83 -8.08 -12.95
N SER A 157 -12.52 -7.36 -13.84
CA SER A 157 -12.74 -5.91 -13.70
C SER A 157 -14.16 -5.64 -13.26
N GLY A 158 -14.36 -4.84 -12.22
CA GLY A 158 -15.66 -4.38 -11.76
C GLY A 158 -15.74 -2.87 -11.63
N GLY A 159 -16.88 -2.25 -11.96
CA GLY A 159 -17.00 -0.81 -11.80
C GLY A 159 -18.37 -0.22 -12.04
N LEU A 160 -18.51 1.05 -11.61
CA LEU A 160 -19.71 1.87 -11.76
C LEU A 160 -19.39 3.11 -12.60
N THR A 161 -20.04 3.23 -13.75
CA THR A 161 -19.94 4.45 -14.58
C THR A 161 -21.09 5.42 -14.31
N LYS A 162 -22.23 4.92 -13.85
CA LYS A 162 -23.48 5.68 -13.63
C LYS A 162 -23.59 6.13 -12.17
N ALA A 163 -24.33 7.20 -11.95
CA ALA A 163 -24.73 7.62 -10.61
C ALA A 163 -25.65 6.57 -9.99
N VAL A 164 -25.31 6.10 -8.77
CA VAL A 164 -26.10 5.09 -8.03
C VAL A 164 -26.12 5.42 -6.55
N GLN A 165 -27.19 5.13 -5.86
CA GLN A 165 -27.33 5.25 -4.39
C GLN A 165 -26.89 6.63 -3.83
N GLY A 166 -27.10 7.71 -4.58
CA GLY A 166 -26.72 9.08 -4.18
C GLY A 166 -25.25 9.45 -4.46
N PHE A 167 -24.44 8.54 -5.01
CA PHE A 167 -23.09 8.83 -5.45
C PHE A 167 -23.07 9.31 -6.91
N PRO A 168 -22.18 10.26 -7.27
CA PRO A 168 -22.08 10.78 -8.63
C PRO A 168 -21.57 9.72 -9.61
N SER A 169 -21.74 9.96 -10.90
CA SER A 169 -21.19 9.13 -11.97
C SER A 169 -19.66 9.22 -12.01
N LEU A 170 -19.03 8.13 -12.44
CA LEU A 170 -17.58 8.01 -12.70
C LEU A 170 -17.37 7.76 -14.20
N PRO A 171 -17.40 8.81 -15.05
CA PRO A 171 -17.47 8.65 -16.50
C PRO A 171 -16.26 7.98 -17.13
N PHE A 172 -15.08 8.03 -16.48
CA PHE A 172 -13.84 7.46 -17.00
C PHE A 172 -13.61 5.99 -16.65
N VAL A 173 -14.46 5.39 -15.82
CA VAL A 173 -14.31 3.98 -15.39
C VAL A 173 -14.38 3.01 -16.57
N GLU A 174 -15.22 3.26 -17.55
CA GLU A 174 -15.32 2.38 -18.71
C GLU A 174 -14.05 2.43 -19.57
N GLU A 175 -13.51 3.63 -19.78
CA GLU A 175 -12.25 3.82 -20.51
C GLU A 175 -11.08 3.14 -19.76
N GLU A 176 -10.99 3.32 -18.46
CA GLU A 176 -9.99 2.70 -17.59
C GLU A 176 -10.03 1.17 -17.69
N ILE A 177 -11.21 0.57 -17.51
CA ILE A 177 -11.40 -0.88 -17.59
C ILE A 177 -11.05 -1.42 -18.98
N ASN A 178 -11.46 -0.71 -20.04
CA ASN A 178 -11.12 -1.11 -21.40
C ASN A 178 -9.62 -1.04 -21.66
N ALA A 179 -8.92 -0.02 -21.16
CA ALA A 179 -7.46 0.08 -21.27
C ALA A 179 -6.75 -1.10 -20.57
N ILE A 180 -7.20 -1.45 -19.37
CA ILE A 180 -6.62 -2.58 -18.62
C ILE A 180 -6.86 -3.92 -19.34
N ARG A 181 -8.02 -4.10 -19.96
CA ARG A 181 -8.34 -5.31 -20.73
C ARG A 181 -7.47 -5.51 -21.98
N THR A 182 -6.83 -4.48 -22.49
CA THR A 182 -5.82 -4.65 -23.54
C THR A 182 -4.55 -5.34 -23.06
N LEU A 183 -4.30 -5.31 -21.75
CA LEU A 183 -3.09 -5.86 -21.11
C LEU A 183 -3.29 -7.27 -20.54
N TYR A 184 -4.55 -7.60 -20.16
CA TYR A 184 -4.89 -8.85 -19.48
C TYR A 184 -6.18 -9.44 -20.03
N GLN A 185 -6.20 -10.76 -20.18
CA GLN A 185 -7.44 -11.48 -20.49
C GLN A 185 -8.31 -11.61 -19.25
N GLY A 186 -9.62 -11.53 -19.40
CA GLY A 186 -10.53 -11.70 -18.26
C GLY A 186 -11.95 -11.23 -18.50
N ASP A 187 -12.67 -11.10 -17.41
CA ASP A 187 -14.09 -10.79 -17.39
C ASP A 187 -14.35 -9.38 -16.84
N GLN A 188 -15.51 -8.85 -17.15
CA GLN A 188 -15.90 -7.50 -16.79
C GLN A 188 -17.33 -7.49 -16.23
N LEU A 189 -17.51 -6.76 -15.13
CA LEU A 189 -18.81 -6.48 -14.51
C LEU A 189 -18.98 -4.95 -14.44
N LEU A 190 -19.90 -4.38 -15.23
CA LEU A 190 -20.15 -2.94 -15.21
C LEU A 190 -21.59 -2.63 -14.81
N ASN A 191 -21.78 -1.57 -14.03
CA ASN A 191 -23.07 -1.05 -13.61
C ASN A 191 -23.95 -2.16 -13.00
N THR A 192 -25.08 -2.50 -13.62
CA THR A 192 -26.03 -3.52 -13.13
C THR A 192 -25.41 -4.87 -12.91
N GLU A 193 -24.39 -5.24 -13.70
CA GLU A 193 -23.64 -6.49 -13.53
C GLU A 193 -22.67 -6.43 -12.33
N PHE A 194 -22.20 -5.24 -11.95
CA PHE A 194 -21.34 -5.06 -10.79
C PHE A 194 -22.16 -5.00 -9.50
N SER A 195 -22.80 -6.09 -9.18
CA SER A 195 -23.54 -6.32 -7.93
C SER A 195 -22.80 -7.28 -7.01
N THR A 196 -23.00 -7.17 -5.69
CA THR A 196 -22.31 -8.05 -4.72
C THR A 196 -22.56 -9.53 -5.02
N PRO A 197 -23.80 -10.03 -5.23
CA PRO A 197 -24.02 -11.43 -5.54
C PRO A 197 -23.36 -11.89 -6.85
N ARG A 198 -23.35 -11.01 -7.88
CA ARG A 198 -22.74 -11.35 -9.16
C ARG A 198 -21.23 -11.40 -9.08
N LEU A 199 -20.61 -10.48 -8.33
CA LEU A 199 -19.17 -10.46 -8.06
C LEU A 199 -18.76 -11.76 -7.32
N GLU A 200 -19.46 -12.11 -6.25
CA GLU A 200 -19.19 -13.32 -5.47
C GLU A 200 -19.33 -14.58 -6.34
N GLN A 201 -20.41 -14.70 -7.08
CA GLN A 201 -20.64 -15.82 -7.99
C GLN A 201 -19.51 -15.93 -9.03
N THR A 202 -19.07 -14.81 -9.60
CA THR A 202 -18.04 -14.80 -10.61
C THR A 202 -16.68 -15.24 -10.02
N LEU A 203 -16.34 -14.77 -8.82
CA LEU A 203 -15.11 -15.16 -8.11
C LEU A 203 -15.11 -16.64 -7.69
N GLN A 204 -16.27 -17.21 -7.38
CA GLN A 204 -16.40 -18.63 -7.03
C GLN A 204 -16.26 -19.55 -8.25
N ASN A 205 -16.70 -19.10 -9.41
CA ASN A 205 -16.73 -19.94 -10.61
C ASN A 205 -15.38 -20.06 -11.33
N GLN A 206 -14.50 -19.09 -11.17
CA GLN A 206 -13.19 -19.06 -11.85
C GLN A 206 -12.10 -18.43 -10.98
N PRO A 207 -10.86 -18.95 -11.04
CA PRO A 207 -9.73 -18.31 -10.38
C PRO A 207 -9.28 -17.06 -11.17
N TYR A 208 -9.23 -15.93 -10.50
CA TYR A 208 -8.64 -14.68 -11.00
C TYR A 208 -7.38 -14.37 -10.21
N GLY A 209 -6.32 -13.96 -10.91
CA GLY A 209 -5.08 -13.51 -10.28
C GLY A 209 -5.08 -12.02 -9.99
N ILE A 210 -5.95 -11.25 -10.68
CA ILE A 210 -6.12 -9.81 -10.47
C ILE A 210 -7.61 -9.50 -10.37
N LEU A 211 -7.98 -8.74 -9.34
CA LEU A 211 -9.29 -8.11 -9.20
C LEU A 211 -9.11 -6.59 -9.24
N HIS A 212 -9.59 -5.94 -10.31
CA HIS A 212 -9.59 -4.51 -10.45
C HIS A 212 -10.99 -3.93 -10.23
N ILE A 213 -11.13 -3.03 -9.27
CA ILE A 213 -12.42 -2.42 -8.91
C ILE A 213 -12.33 -0.90 -9.02
N ALA A 214 -13.14 -0.32 -9.90
CA ALA A 214 -13.25 1.11 -10.13
C ALA A 214 -14.64 1.62 -9.69
N THR A 215 -14.73 2.05 -8.44
CA THR A 215 -15.98 2.49 -7.82
C THR A 215 -15.74 3.48 -6.68
N HIS A 216 -16.82 4.03 -6.11
CA HIS A 216 -16.74 4.77 -4.86
C HIS A 216 -16.45 3.84 -3.69
N GLY A 217 -15.64 4.31 -2.74
CA GLY A 217 -15.36 3.60 -1.49
C GLY A 217 -15.42 4.55 -0.29
N TRP A 218 -15.71 3.98 0.85
CA TRP A 218 -15.60 4.65 2.13
C TRP A 218 -14.71 3.84 3.06
N PHE A 219 -13.65 4.45 3.55
CA PHE A 219 -12.68 3.81 4.43
C PHE A 219 -12.69 4.52 5.78
N ALA A 220 -13.28 3.87 6.77
CA ALA A 220 -13.39 4.38 8.13
C ALA A 220 -12.23 3.88 9.00
N ALA A 221 -12.09 4.45 10.21
CA ALA A 221 -11.15 3.95 11.21
C ALA A 221 -11.52 2.54 11.71
N ASP A 222 -12.82 2.23 11.70
CA ASP A 222 -13.37 0.91 11.96
C ASP A 222 -13.59 0.20 10.62
N THR A 223 -12.96 -0.97 10.45
CA THR A 223 -13.05 -1.76 9.22
C THR A 223 -14.49 -2.19 8.92
N THR A 224 -15.31 -2.45 9.94
CA THR A 224 -16.71 -2.84 9.77
C THR A 224 -17.57 -1.76 9.12
N GLN A 225 -17.12 -0.51 9.13
CA GLN A 225 -17.78 0.63 8.50
C GLN A 225 -17.18 0.95 7.12
N SER A 226 -16.12 0.25 6.73
CA SER A 226 -15.48 0.41 5.43
C SER A 226 -16.21 -0.41 4.36
N TYR A 227 -16.40 0.19 3.18
CA TYR A 227 -17.08 -0.50 2.09
C TYR A 227 -16.65 0.03 0.71
N LEU A 228 -16.85 -0.80 -0.29
CA LEU A 228 -16.88 -0.44 -1.69
C LEU A 228 -18.34 -0.40 -2.17
N LEU A 229 -18.68 0.57 -3.01
CA LEU A 229 -20.02 0.68 -3.57
C LEU A 229 -20.18 -0.31 -4.72
N THR A 230 -21.22 -1.13 -4.68
CA THR A 230 -21.69 -1.93 -5.81
C THR A 230 -23.01 -1.35 -6.35
N TYR A 231 -23.50 -1.81 -7.48
CA TYR A 231 -24.72 -1.27 -8.08
C TYR A 231 -25.94 -1.34 -7.15
N ASN A 232 -26.08 -2.43 -6.41
CA ASN A 232 -27.24 -2.73 -5.56
C ASN A 232 -26.98 -2.61 -4.07
N GLY A 233 -25.78 -2.25 -3.64
CA GLY A 233 -25.45 -2.18 -2.21
C GLY A 233 -24.01 -1.80 -1.91
N LYS A 234 -23.55 -2.20 -0.75
CA LYS A 234 -22.22 -1.97 -0.22
C LYS A 234 -21.54 -3.31 0.00
N LEU A 235 -20.35 -3.47 -0.56
CA LEU A 235 -19.46 -4.58 -0.26
C LEU A 235 -18.60 -4.14 0.93
N THR A 236 -18.85 -4.71 2.11
CA THR A 236 -18.03 -4.48 3.31
C THR A 236 -16.69 -5.19 3.19
N ILE A 237 -15.65 -4.60 3.77
CA ILE A 237 -14.26 -5.07 3.66
C ILE A 237 -13.85 -5.76 4.97
#